data_03bbd5de82b8bc48235541a6d3130f56
#
_entry.id   03bbd5de82b8bc48235541a6d3130f56
#
_cell.length_a   1.000
_cell.length_b   1.000
_cell.length_c   1.000
_cell.angle_alpha   90.00
_cell.angle_beta   90.00
_cell.angle_gamma   90.00
#
_symmetry.space_group_name_H-M   'P 1'
#
loop_
_entity.id
_entity.type
_entity.pdbx_description
1 polymer ?
#
loop_
_entity_poly.entity_id
_entity_poly.type
_entity_poly.pdbx_seq_one_letter_code
_entity_poly.pdbx_strand_id
1 'polypeptide(L)'
;MTGIIIKAYNGYYYVKEGNKLIACKLRGRLKKNRFSLGVGDKVDYTILEDDNGIIEEILPRTTLLERPLVANVDQVILTFAAINPNINFNLLDKFLILAEKSALDIIICINKVDLVDTAQLQQKLSVYYNIGYNIIMVSAESCYNIENLRANLKNKISVFAGPSGVGKSSILNAISPTLKLTTGGLSEKIARGKHTTRYAELLTLDENSFVVDTPGFSFTEFEHILETELPYYFPEFTQFIGQCKFNTCIHDKEPNCAIKKAVEEKLITIDRYNSYLQILSEILKAKKVY
;
A
#
# COMPACT_ATOMS: atom_id res chain seq x y z
N MET A 1 9.68 -18.08 22.22
CA MET A 1 8.49 -17.25 22.09
C MET A 1 8.54 -16.57 20.75
N THR A 2 7.39 -16.40 20.08
CA THR A 2 7.33 -15.76 18.74
C THR A 2 6.53 -14.46 18.84
N GLY A 3 7.06 -13.38 18.27
CA GLY A 3 6.38 -12.08 18.26
C GLY A 3 6.69 -11.30 16.99
N ILE A 4 6.05 -10.12 16.86
CA ILE A 4 6.22 -9.22 15.72
C ILE A 4 6.93 -7.93 16.15
N ILE A 5 7.89 -7.46 15.36
CA ILE A 5 8.53 -6.18 15.60
C ILE A 5 7.59 -5.06 15.18
N ILE A 6 7.13 -4.26 16.13
CA ILE A 6 6.27 -3.10 15.84
C ILE A 6 7.02 -1.78 15.79
N LYS A 7 8.23 -1.73 16.34
CA LYS A 7 9.05 -0.52 16.38
C LYS A 7 10.54 -0.86 16.55
N ALA A 8 11.40 -0.06 15.93
CA ALA A 8 12.84 -0.09 16.15
C ALA A 8 13.34 1.30 16.57
N TYR A 9 14.04 1.40 17.71
CA TYR A 9 14.54 2.67 18.24
C TYR A 9 15.77 2.47 19.13
N ASN A 10 16.80 3.28 18.94
CA ASN A 10 18.03 3.26 19.74
C ASN A 10 18.69 1.88 19.92
N GLY A 11 18.65 1.04 18.87
CA GLY A 11 19.24 -0.30 18.91
C GLY A 11 18.41 -1.36 19.65
N TYR A 12 17.20 -0.99 20.06
CA TYR A 12 16.20 -1.91 20.58
C TYR A 12 15.11 -2.16 19.51
N TYR A 13 14.59 -3.37 19.55
CA TYR A 13 13.45 -3.81 18.76
C TYR A 13 12.30 -4.13 19.73
N TYR A 14 11.19 -3.46 19.55
CA TYR A 14 10.01 -3.67 20.39
C TYR A 14 9.16 -4.76 19.77
N VAL A 15 9.18 -5.93 20.42
CA VAL A 15 8.47 -7.13 19.98
C VAL A 15 7.13 -7.21 20.69
N LYS A 16 6.05 -7.34 19.92
CA LYS A 16 4.69 -7.53 20.42
C LYS A 16 4.30 -8.99 20.32
N GLU A 17 3.80 -9.54 21.44
CA GLU A 17 3.19 -10.86 21.54
C GLU A 17 1.89 -10.73 22.35
N GLY A 18 0.73 -10.88 21.69
CA GLY A 18 -0.57 -10.58 22.29
C GLY A 18 -0.62 -9.14 22.82
N ASN A 19 -0.85 -8.98 24.12
CA ASN A 19 -0.88 -7.69 24.80
C ASN A 19 0.47 -7.26 25.39
N LYS A 20 1.50 -8.09 25.29
CA LYS A 20 2.84 -7.78 25.82
C LYS A 20 3.70 -7.05 24.78
N LEU A 21 4.49 -6.09 25.25
CA LEU A 21 5.48 -5.37 24.45
C LEU A 21 6.82 -5.48 25.16
N ILE A 22 7.80 -6.11 24.49
CA ILE A 22 9.09 -6.45 25.09
C ILE A 22 10.21 -5.76 24.29
N ALA A 23 11.08 -5.03 24.99
CA ALA A 23 12.25 -4.41 24.40
C ALA A 23 13.36 -5.45 24.20
N CYS A 24 13.66 -5.80 22.96
CA CYS A 24 14.63 -6.84 22.61
C CYS A 24 15.90 -6.26 21.99
N LYS A 25 17.02 -6.92 22.23
CA LYS A 25 18.28 -6.72 21.50
C LYS A 25 18.53 -7.89 20.55
N LEU A 26 19.35 -7.65 19.52
CA LEU A 26 19.78 -8.73 18.64
C LEU A 26 20.88 -9.57 19.32
N ARG A 27 20.80 -10.89 19.17
CA ARG A 27 21.89 -11.79 19.50
C ARG A 27 23.10 -11.50 18.60
N GLY A 28 24.31 -11.61 19.18
CA GLY A 28 25.56 -11.22 18.52
C GLY A 28 25.80 -11.84 17.15
N ARG A 29 25.35 -13.10 16.91
CA ARG A 29 25.45 -13.78 15.61
C ARG A 29 24.58 -13.11 14.52
N LEU A 30 23.41 -12.55 14.86
CA LEU A 30 22.53 -11.87 13.93
C LEU A 30 23.07 -10.49 13.52
N LYS A 31 23.88 -9.85 14.38
CA LYS A 31 24.55 -8.57 14.06
C LYS A 31 25.58 -8.70 12.93
N LYS A 32 26.18 -9.88 12.76
CA LYS A 32 27.17 -10.14 11.71
C LYS A 32 26.56 -10.40 10.35
N ASN A 33 25.34 -10.96 10.31
CA ASN A 33 24.59 -11.12 9.08
C ASN A 33 23.96 -9.78 8.76
N ARG A 34 24.32 -9.17 7.63
CA ARG A 34 23.82 -7.87 7.15
C ARG A 34 22.31 -7.86 6.83
N PHE A 35 21.51 -8.65 7.53
CA PHE A 35 20.06 -8.58 7.43
C PHE A 35 19.56 -7.33 8.15
N SER A 36 18.99 -6.43 7.37
CA SER A 36 18.27 -5.29 7.94
C SER A 36 16.98 -5.79 8.56
N LEU A 37 16.95 -5.91 9.88
CA LEU A 37 15.73 -6.18 10.62
C LEU A 37 14.80 -4.98 10.47
N GLY A 38 13.57 -5.23 10.05
CA GLY A 38 12.55 -4.21 9.82
C GLY A 38 11.36 -4.35 10.75
N VAL A 39 10.55 -3.33 10.77
CA VAL A 39 9.22 -3.38 11.38
C VAL A 39 8.37 -4.38 10.60
N GLY A 40 7.53 -5.17 11.28
CA GLY A 40 6.75 -6.25 10.68
C GLY A 40 7.47 -7.60 10.63
N ASP A 41 8.78 -7.67 10.93
CA ASP A 41 9.46 -8.96 11.04
C ASP A 41 8.88 -9.80 12.17
N LYS A 42 8.62 -11.06 11.87
CA LYS A 42 8.31 -12.07 12.87
C LYS A 42 9.61 -12.66 13.39
N VAL A 43 9.75 -12.75 14.71
CA VAL A 43 11.00 -13.15 15.36
C VAL A 43 10.74 -14.13 16.49
N ASP A 44 11.68 -15.07 16.65
CA ASP A 44 11.77 -15.83 17.87
C ASP A 44 12.68 -15.11 18.87
N TYR A 45 12.23 -15.01 20.11
CA TYR A 45 12.93 -14.29 21.16
C TYR A 45 12.81 -14.99 22.52
N THR A 46 13.77 -14.69 23.41
CA THR A 46 13.82 -15.18 24.79
C THR A 46 13.74 -13.99 25.74
N ILE A 47 12.94 -14.08 26.80
CA ILE A 47 12.87 -13.06 27.86
C ILE A 47 14.02 -13.32 28.85
N LEU A 48 14.67 -12.25 29.27
CA LEU A 48 15.71 -12.25 30.33
C LEU A 48 15.09 -11.91 31.70
N GLU A 49 15.88 -12.06 32.75
CA GLU A 49 15.46 -11.81 34.15
C GLU A 49 15.04 -10.35 34.40
N ASP A 50 15.51 -9.40 33.56
CA ASP A 50 15.22 -7.96 33.66
C ASP A 50 14.03 -7.52 32.78
N ASP A 51 13.16 -8.43 32.37
CA ASP A 51 12.01 -8.22 31.47
C ASP A 51 12.39 -7.70 30.06
N ASN A 52 13.67 -7.64 29.73
CA ASN A 52 14.15 -7.41 28.37
C ASN A 52 14.21 -8.73 27.59
N GLY A 53 14.33 -8.65 26.26
CA GLY A 53 14.43 -9.83 25.42
C GLY A 53 15.67 -9.85 24.54
N ILE A 54 15.98 -11.05 24.04
CA ILE A 54 16.99 -11.26 23.00
C ILE A 54 16.31 -11.93 21.81
N ILE A 55 16.42 -11.31 20.62
CA ILE A 55 15.98 -11.92 19.36
C ILE A 55 17.01 -12.99 18.99
N GLU A 56 16.53 -14.22 18.90
CA GLU A 56 17.30 -15.41 18.59
C GLU A 56 17.32 -15.72 17.11
N GLU A 57 16.16 -15.53 16.42
CA GLU A 57 15.97 -15.86 15.02
C GLU A 57 14.97 -14.91 14.35
N ILE A 58 15.19 -14.68 13.07
CA ILE A 58 14.28 -13.93 12.20
C ILE A 58 13.55 -14.96 11.33
N LEU A 59 12.23 -14.98 11.42
CA LEU A 59 11.41 -15.92 10.65
C LEU A 59 11.31 -15.47 9.17
N PRO A 60 11.04 -16.41 8.25
CA PRO A 60 10.89 -16.09 6.84
C PRO A 60 9.83 -15.02 6.59
N ARG A 61 10.15 -14.08 5.72
CA ARG A 61 9.23 -13.02 5.29
C ARG A 61 8.35 -13.52 4.17
N THR A 62 7.08 -13.13 4.16
CA THR A 62 6.15 -13.32 3.03
C THR A 62 6.27 -12.18 2.02
N THR A 63 6.41 -10.95 2.53
CA THR A 63 6.55 -9.73 1.72
C THR A 63 7.59 -8.80 2.34
N LEU A 64 8.17 -7.93 1.53
CA LEU A 64 9.10 -6.90 1.99
C LEU A 64 8.89 -5.62 1.17
N LEU A 65 8.47 -4.57 1.83
CA LEU A 65 8.52 -3.22 1.28
C LEU A 65 9.89 -2.60 1.60
N GLU A 66 10.58 -2.07 0.61
CA GLU A 66 11.94 -1.54 0.80
C GLU A 66 11.96 -0.10 1.30
N ARG A 67 10.93 0.67 0.94
CA ARG A 67 10.86 2.10 1.31
C ARG A 67 9.45 2.51 1.73
N PRO A 68 9.21 2.61 3.02
CA PRO A 68 10.09 2.26 4.12
C PRO A 68 10.23 0.74 4.28
N LEU A 69 11.30 0.29 4.95
CA LEU A 69 11.53 -1.12 5.20
C LEU A 69 10.47 -1.67 6.16
N VAL A 70 9.51 -2.39 5.62
CA VAL A 70 8.43 -3.07 6.37
C VAL A 70 8.24 -4.47 5.82
N ALA A 71 8.33 -5.46 6.69
CA ALA A 71 8.15 -6.86 6.36
C ALA A 71 6.71 -7.33 6.60
N ASN A 72 6.35 -8.42 5.91
CA ASN A 72 5.09 -9.14 6.12
C ASN A 72 3.82 -8.28 5.99
N VAL A 73 3.84 -7.29 5.09
CA VAL A 73 2.66 -6.52 4.74
C VAL A 73 1.72 -7.42 3.94
N ASP A 74 0.46 -7.50 4.37
CA ASP A 74 -0.55 -8.35 3.74
C ASP A 74 -1.33 -7.58 2.66
N GLN A 75 -1.61 -6.30 2.89
CA GLN A 75 -2.47 -5.54 1.98
C GLN A 75 -2.18 -4.03 1.97
N VAL A 76 -2.61 -3.39 0.89
CA VAL A 76 -2.62 -1.93 0.75
C VAL A 76 -4.05 -1.40 0.65
N ILE A 77 -4.34 -0.35 1.43
CA ILE A 77 -5.59 0.38 1.40
C ILE A 77 -5.36 1.67 0.61
N LEU A 78 -5.68 1.64 -0.68
CA LEU A 78 -5.56 2.80 -1.56
C LEU A 78 -6.70 3.78 -1.26
N THR A 79 -6.38 4.82 -0.49
CA THR A 79 -7.37 5.76 0.03
C THR A 79 -7.47 6.99 -0.84
N PHE A 80 -8.65 7.26 -1.35
CA PHE A 80 -9.01 8.46 -2.10
C PHE A 80 -10.24 9.12 -1.47
N ALA A 81 -10.47 10.40 -1.76
CA ALA A 81 -11.69 11.08 -1.37
C ALA A 81 -12.61 11.24 -2.59
N ALA A 82 -13.91 11.08 -2.39
CA ALA A 82 -14.89 11.34 -3.44
C ALA A 82 -14.86 12.82 -3.86
N ILE A 83 -14.61 13.71 -2.89
CA ILE A 83 -14.49 15.16 -3.10
C ILE A 83 -13.54 15.77 -2.05
N ASN A 84 -12.96 16.92 -2.34
CA ASN A 84 -12.06 17.68 -1.46
C ASN A 84 -10.89 16.85 -0.88
N PRO A 85 -9.92 16.41 -1.72
CA PRO A 85 -9.78 16.63 -3.16
C PRO A 85 -10.65 15.67 -3.99
N ASN A 86 -11.06 16.10 -5.19
CA ASN A 86 -11.76 15.24 -6.12
C ASN A 86 -10.90 14.04 -6.50
N ILE A 87 -11.54 12.87 -6.68
CA ILE A 87 -10.84 11.67 -7.11
C ILE A 87 -10.16 11.90 -8.47
N ASN A 88 -8.89 11.58 -8.54
CA ASN A 88 -8.11 11.57 -9.76
C ASN A 88 -7.86 10.11 -10.16
N PHE A 89 -8.58 9.62 -11.17
CA PHE A 89 -8.52 8.22 -11.60
C PHE A 89 -7.16 7.85 -12.19
N ASN A 90 -6.49 8.75 -12.90
CA ASN A 90 -5.13 8.50 -13.37
C ASN A 90 -4.14 8.31 -12.22
N LEU A 91 -4.28 9.11 -11.15
CA LEU A 91 -3.48 8.93 -9.96
C LEU A 91 -3.83 7.61 -9.23
N LEU A 92 -5.12 7.23 -9.18
CA LEU A 92 -5.54 5.93 -8.65
C LEU A 92 -4.89 4.79 -9.44
N ASP A 93 -4.91 4.86 -10.77
CA ASP A 93 -4.29 3.86 -11.64
C ASP A 93 -2.79 3.73 -11.38
N LYS A 94 -2.10 4.84 -11.16
CA LYS A 94 -0.69 4.83 -10.78
C LYS A 94 -0.45 4.11 -9.46
N PHE A 95 -1.27 4.36 -8.45
CA PHE A 95 -1.18 3.64 -7.17
C PHE A 95 -1.48 2.15 -7.33
N LEU A 96 -2.47 1.79 -8.17
CA LEU A 96 -2.80 0.40 -8.46
C LEU A 96 -1.61 -0.35 -9.07
N ILE A 97 -0.94 0.22 -10.08
CA ILE A 97 0.24 -0.40 -10.71
C ILE A 97 1.34 -0.71 -9.69
N LEU A 98 1.61 0.20 -8.77
CA LEU A 98 2.65 0.00 -7.76
C LEU A 98 2.23 -1.04 -6.71
N ALA A 99 0.93 -1.11 -6.40
CA ALA A 99 0.38 -2.13 -5.53
C ALA A 99 0.42 -3.51 -6.18
N GLU A 100 0.02 -3.63 -7.45
CA GLU A 100 0.13 -4.87 -8.26
C GLU A 100 1.58 -5.36 -8.35
N LYS A 101 2.53 -4.44 -8.62
CA LYS A 101 3.97 -4.77 -8.62
C LYS A 101 4.45 -5.33 -7.30
N SER A 102 3.87 -4.89 -6.19
CA SER A 102 4.24 -5.36 -4.85
C SER A 102 3.56 -6.67 -4.47
N ALA A 103 2.68 -7.21 -5.32
CA ALA A 103 1.91 -8.44 -5.09
C ALA A 103 1.14 -8.44 -3.74
N LEU A 104 0.62 -7.27 -3.34
CA LEU A 104 -0.19 -7.11 -2.14
C LEU A 104 -1.68 -7.23 -2.48
N ASP A 105 -2.48 -7.69 -1.51
CA ASP A 105 -3.93 -7.54 -1.59
C ASP A 105 -4.29 -6.06 -1.68
N ILE A 106 -5.22 -5.69 -2.58
CA ILE A 106 -5.58 -4.30 -2.83
C ILE A 106 -7.02 -4.03 -2.41
N ILE A 107 -7.20 -3.01 -1.58
CA ILE A 107 -8.52 -2.43 -1.29
C ILE A 107 -8.52 -0.97 -1.72
N ILE A 108 -9.45 -0.59 -2.58
CA ILE A 108 -9.72 0.81 -2.93
C ILE A 108 -10.70 1.37 -1.91
N CYS A 109 -10.25 2.30 -1.07
CA CYS A 109 -11.06 2.94 -0.06
C CYS A 109 -11.44 4.36 -0.50
N ILE A 110 -12.73 4.62 -0.72
CA ILE A 110 -13.21 5.95 -1.11
C ILE A 110 -13.87 6.61 0.09
N ASN A 111 -13.23 7.65 0.61
CA ASN A 111 -13.72 8.41 1.77
C ASN A 111 -14.56 9.63 1.36
N LYS A 112 -15.25 10.22 2.33
CA LYS A 112 -16.12 11.42 2.22
C LYS A 112 -17.31 11.20 1.29
N VAL A 113 -17.86 9.98 1.28
CA VAL A 113 -19.01 9.65 0.42
C VAL A 113 -20.31 10.30 0.90
N ASP A 114 -20.34 10.80 2.12
CA ASP A 114 -21.43 11.63 2.69
C ASP A 114 -21.62 12.97 1.97
N LEU A 115 -20.62 13.41 1.20
CA LEU A 115 -20.61 14.72 0.51
C LEU A 115 -21.01 14.63 -0.97
N VAL A 116 -21.33 13.44 -1.49
CA VAL A 116 -21.60 13.23 -2.93
C VAL A 116 -22.78 12.30 -3.17
N ASP A 117 -23.32 12.33 -4.40
CA ASP A 117 -24.26 11.32 -4.87
C ASP A 117 -23.51 9.98 -5.06
N THR A 118 -23.83 9.01 -4.20
CA THR A 118 -23.18 7.71 -4.22
C THR A 118 -23.49 6.89 -5.47
N ALA A 119 -24.65 7.07 -6.11
CA ALA A 119 -24.99 6.36 -7.33
C ALA A 119 -24.12 6.80 -8.51
N GLN A 120 -23.89 8.09 -8.67
CA GLN A 120 -22.98 8.63 -9.69
C GLN A 120 -21.52 8.19 -9.42
N LEU A 121 -21.11 8.17 -8.15
CA LEU A 121 -19.78 7.70 -7.77
C LEU A 121 -19.62 6.21 -8.11
N GLN A 122 -20.59 5.36 -7.77
CA GLN A 122 -20.57 3.93 -8.11
C GLN A 122 -20.48 3.70 -9.61
N GLN A 123 -21.18 4.47 -10.42
CA GLN A 123 -21.08 4.39 -11.88
C GLN A 123 -19.66 4.67 -12.37
N LYS A 124 -18.97 5.68 -11.82
CA LYS A 124 -17.58 5.97 -12.17
C LYS A 124 -16.61 4.88 -11.71
N LEU A 125 -16.89 4.23 -10.57
CA LEU A 125 -16.07 3.17 -10.01
C LEU A 125 -16.37 1.79 -10.63
N SER A 126 -17.43 1.65 -11.43
CA SER A 126 -17.86 0.38 -12.02
C SER A 126 -16.75 -0.33 -12.81
N VAL A 127 -15.88 0.42 -13.46
CA VAL A 127 -14.72 -0.11 -14.19
C VAL A 127 -13.83 -0.93 -13.27
N TYR A 128 -13.52 -0.42 -12.09
CA TYR A 128 -12.65 -1.08 -11.11
C TYR A 128 -13.33 -2.29 -10.45
N TYR A 129 -14.64 -2.20 -10.19
CA TYR A 129 -15.44 -3.36 -9.76
C TYR A 129 -15.41 -4.49 -10.79
N ASN A 130 -15.57 -4.15 -12.07
CA ASN A 130 -15.59 -5.13 -13.15
C ASN A 130 -14.22 -5.78 -13.39
N ILE A 131 -13.14 -5.08 -13.10
CA ILE A 131 -11.77 -5.62 -13.10
C ILE A 131 -11.56 -6.61 -11.94
N GLY A 132 -12.34 -6.48 -10.85
CA GLY A 132 -12.28 -7.36 -9.69
C GLY A 132 -11.68 -6.73 -8.43
N TYR A 133 -11.41 -5.43 -8.41
CA TYR A 133 -10.92 -4.77 -7.21
C TYR A 133 -11.98 -4.68 -6.12
N ASN A 134 -11.56 -4.94 -4.89
CA ASN A 134 -12.40 -4.72 -3.71
C ASN A 134 -12.47 -3.20 -3.43
N ILE A 135 -13.69 -2.64 -3.47
CA ILE A 135 -13.92 -1.20 -3.26
C ILE A 135 -14.80 -1.00 -2.03
N ILE A 136 -14.31 -0.24 -1.06
CA ILE A 136 -15.04 0.09 0.16
C ILE A 136 -15.26 1.61 0.19
N MET A 137 -16.52 2.02 0.10
CA MET A 137 -16.92 3.42 0.24
C MET A 137 -17.23 3.72 1.70
N VAL A 138 -16.61 4.76 2.26
CA VAL A 138 -16.71 5.13 3.68
C VAL A 138 -16.92 6.63 3.87
N SER A 139 -17.43 7.00 5.04
CA SER A 139 -17.29 8.35 5.58
C SER A 139 -16.69 8.26 6.98
N ALA A 140 -15.51 8.81 7.15
CA ALA A 140 -14.88 8.89 8.47
C ALA A 140 -15.65 9.88 9.40
N GLU A 141 -16.30 10.89 8.82
CA GLU A 141 -17.08 11.92 9.57
C GLU A 141 -18.36 11.35 10.14
N SER A 142 -19.15 10.65 9.33
CA SER A 142 -20.42 10.05 9.76
C SER A 142 -20.27 8.61 10.25
N CYS A 143 -19.06 8.07 10.30
CA CYS A 143 -18.77 6.67 10.61
C CYS A 143 -19.45 5.67 9.66
N TYR A 144 -19.87 6.11 8.46
CA TYR A 144 -20.51 5.23 7.50
C TYR A 144 -19.54 4.16 7.01
N ASN A 145 -19.95 2.89 7.10
CA ASN A 145 -19.25 1.72 6.58
C ASN A 145 -17.83 1.49 7.15
N ILE A 146 -17.47 2.16 8.26
CA ILE A 146 -16.15 2.03 8.93
C ILE A 146 -15.95 0.63 9.49
N GLU A 147 -17.00 -0.01 10.05
CA GLU A 147 -16.89 -1.36 10.59
C GLU A 147 -16.61 -2.41 9.51
N ASN A 148 -17.12 -2.24 8.28
CA ASN A 148 -16.77 -3.10 7.17
C ASN A 148 -15.27 -2.95 6.80
N LEU A 149 -14.78 -1.71 6.73
CA LEU A 149 -13.34 -1.48 6.50
C LEU A 149 -12.51 -2.11 7.63
N ARG A 150 -12.90 -1.91 8.90
CA ARG A 150 -12.24 -2.51 10.07
C ARG A 150 -12.19 -4.04 9.99
N ALA A 151 -13.28 -4.68 9.58
CA ALA A 151 -13.34 -6.13 9.42
C ALA A 151 -12.32 -6.64 8.38
N ASN A 152 -12.08 -5.88 7.31
CA ASN A 152 -11.09 -6.20 6.28
C ASN A 152 -9.63 -6.00 6.75
N LEU A 153 -9.40 -5.27 7.84
CA LEU A 153 -8.06 -5.08 8.43
C LEU A 153 -7.72 -6.15 9.49
N LYS A 154 -8.68 -6.99 9.86
CA LYS A 154 -8.50 -7.95 10.96
C LYS A 154 -7.42 -8.99 10.64
N ASN A 155 -6.50 -9.21 11.59
CA ASN A 155 -5.37 -10.14 11.53
C ASN A 155 -4.41 -9.88 10.35
N LYS A 156 -4.29 -8.61 9.93
CA LYS A 156 -3.43 -8.21 8.81
C LYS A 156 -2.53 -7.04 9.19
N ILE A 157 -1.38 -6.95 8.51
CA ILE A 157 -0.56 -5.76 8.46
C ILE A 157 -0.97 -4.99 7.20
N SER A 158 -1.56 -3.82 7.38
CA SER A 158 -2.11 -3.00 6.31
C SER A 158 -1.33 -1.70 6.12
N VAL A 159 -1.12 -1.30 4.87
CA VAL A 159 -0.54 0.02 4.54
C VAL A 159 -1.63 0.92 3.97
N PHE A 160 -1.79 2.12 4.54
CA PHE A 160 -2.68 3.13 3.96
C PHE A 160 -1.89 4.04 3.02
N ALA A 161 -2.25 4.02 1.74
CA ALA A 161 -1.62 4.82 0.70
C ALA A 161 -2.65 5.73 0.01
N GLY A 162 -2.21 6.85 -0.54
CA GLY A 162 -3.07 7.79 -1.25
C GLY A 162 -2.68 9.25 -1.03
N PRO A 163 -3.27 10.19 -1.78
CA PRO A 163 -2.92 11.60 -1.74
C PRO A 163 -3.09 12.25 -0.35
N SER A 164 -2.49 13.42 -0.18
CA SER A 164 -2.74 14.24 1.02
C SER A 164 -4.18 14.73 1.05
N GLY A 165 -4.75 14.89 2.24
CA GLY A 165 -6.10 15.47 2.42
C GLY A 165 -7.28 14.54 2.14
N VAL A 166 -7.06 13.27 1.74
CA VAL A 166 -8.14 12.30 1.50
C VAL A 166 -8.78 11.76 2.78
N GLY A 167 -8.14 11.98 3.96
CA GLY A 167 -8.68 11.61 5.25
C GLY A 167 -8.17 10.27 5.80
N LYS A 168 -6.95 9.84 5.46
CA LYS A 168 -6.34 8.61 6.01
C LYS A 168 -6.32 8.59 7.53
N SER A 169 -5.83 9.67 8.17
CA SER A 169 -5.81 9.79 9.64
C SER A 169 -7.21 9.81 10.25
N SER A 170 -8.17 10.44 9.58
CA SER A 170 -9.58 10.47 10.04
C SER A 170 -10.19 9.08 10.01
N ILE A 171 -9.95 8.30 8.94
CA ILE A 171 -10.39 6.90 8.84
C ILE A 171 -9.77 6.06 9.96
N LEU A 172 -8.46 6.17 10.18
CA LEU A 172 -7.77 5.42 11.23
C LEU A 172 -8.27 5.78 12.63
N ASN A 173 -8.54 7.06 12.90
CA ASN A 173 -9.15 7.50 14.14
C ASN A 173 -10.60 7.00 14.31
N ALA A 174 -11.37 6.91 13.21
CA ALA A 174 -12.72 6.33 13.24
C ALA A 174 -12.68 4.81 13.51
N ILE A 175 -11.69 4.08 12.94
CA ILE A 175 -11.48 2.65 13.18
C ILE A 175 -11.01 2.40 14.62
N SER A 176 -10.07 3.19 15.11
CA SER A 176 -9.48 3.06 16.46
C SER A 176 -9.26 4.43 17.11
N PRO A 177 -10.25 4.92 17.89
CA PRO A 177 -10.15 6.23 18.56
C PRO A 177 -8.96 6.38 19.51
N THR A 178 -8.38 5.27 19.93
CA THR A 178 -7.21 5.24 20.82
C THR A 178 -5.93 5.69 20.16
N LEU A 179 -5.85 5.67 18.82
CA LEU A 179 -4.67 6.08 18.06
C LEU A 179 -4.40 7.58 18.15
N LYS A 180 -5.45 8.42 18.28
CA LYS A 180 -5.36 9.88 18.43
C LYS A 180 -4.42 10.54 17.39
N LEU A 181 -4.50 10.11 16.14
CA LEU A 181 -3.69 10.67 15.05
C LEU A 181 -4.13 12.11 14.76
N THR A 182 -3.17 13.02 14.61
CA THR A 182 -3.49 14.40 14.21
C THR A 182 -4.00 14.41 12.76
N THR A 183 -5.18 14.98 12.56
CA THR A 183 -5.76 15.19 11.23
C THR A 183 -4.92 16.21 10.48
N GLY A 184 -4.40 15.86 9.30
CA GLY A 184 -3.40 16.65 8.54
C GLY A 184 -1.95 16.17 8.74
N GLY A 185 -1.66 15.31 9.70
CA GLY A 185 -0.32 15.05 10.23
C GLY A 185 0.40 13.79 9.78
N LEU A 186 -0.22 12.85 9.06
CA LEU A 186 0.53 11.72 8.48
C LEU A 186 1.55 12.18 7.42
N SER A 187 1.30 13.33 6.75
CA SER A 187 2.21 13.92 5.77
C SER A 187 3.03 15.13 6.28
N GLU A 188 2.59 15.83 7.34
CA GLU A 188 3.21 17.09 7.81
C GLU A 188 4.25 16.92 8.92
N LYS A 189 4.31 15.80 9.63
CA LYS A 189 5.38 15.54 10.61
C LYS A 189 6.79 15.53 9.99
N ILE A 190 6.89 15.50 8.66
CA ILE A 190 8.17 15.49 7.92
C ILE A 190 8.78 16.90 7.76
N ALA A 191 7.97 17.96 7.82
CA ALA A 191 8.45 19.33 7.54
C ALA A 191 9.18 20.00 8.73
N ARG A 192 9.15 19.42 9.92
CA ARG A 192 9.70 20.03 11.14
C ARG A 192 10.75 19.16 11.85
N GLY A 193 11.84 18.79 11.19
CA GLY A 193 12.93 18.16 11.93
C GLY A 193 14.10 17.75 11.05
N LYS A 194 15.21 18.48 11.16
CA LYS A 194 16.52 18.11 10.64
C LYS A 194 16.90 16.70 11.12
N HIS A 195 17.30 15.83 10.17
CA HIS A 195 18.09 14.62 10.41
C HIS A 195 17.59 13.63 11.49
N THR A 196 16.40 13.02 11.30
CA THR A 196 16.08 11.78 11.99
C THR A 196 15.78 10.69 10.96
N THR A 197 16.54 9.62 11.00
CA THR A 197 16.38 8.38 10.25
C THR A 197 14.91 7.94 10.39
N ARG A 198 14.20 7.84 9.26
CA ARG A 198 12.76 7.54 9.23
C ARG A 198 12.56 6.06 9.57
N TYR A 199 12.27 5.74 10.80
CA TYR A 199 11.85 4.41 11.20
C TYR A 199 10.34 4.29 10.99
N ALA A 200 9.90 3.24 10.28
CA ALA A 200 8.51 2.83 10.26
C ALA A 200 8.09 2.34 11.66
N GLU A 201 6.82 2.49 11.98
CA GLU A 201 6.22 1.93 13.20
C GLU A 201 4.89 1.26 12.83
N LEU A 202 4.55 0.13 13.46
CA LEU A 202 3.23 -0.46 13.35
C LEU A 202 2.32 0.09 14.45
N LEU A 203 1.28 0.77 14.03
CA LEU A 203 0.17 1.14 14.91
C LEU A 203 -0.71 -0.08 15.14
N THR A 204 -0.98 -0.40 16.39
CA THR A 204 -1.83 -1.53 16.77
C THR A 204 -3.29 -1.09 16.73
N LEU A 205 -4.11 -1.77 15.92
CA LEU A 205 -5.57 -1.59 15.89
C LEU A 205 -6.26 -2.51 16.91
N ASP A 206 -5.80 -3.75 16.96
CA ASP A 206 -6.20 -4.77 17.95
C ASP A 206 -5.02 -5.72 18.21
N GLU A 207 -5.28 -6.89 18.77
CA GLU A 207 -4.23 -7.83 19.17
C GLU A 207 -3.31 -8.24 18.02
N ASN A 208 -3.87 -8.49 16.82
CA ASN A 208 -3.16 -9.03 15.66
C ASN A 208 -3.31 -8.17 14.39
N SER A 209 -3.92 -7.01 14.48
CA SER A 209 -4.16 -6.12 13.35
C SER A 209 -3.32 -4.85 13.46
N PHE A 210 -2.58 -4.56 12.41
CA PHE A 210 -1.61 -3.47 12.42
C PHE A 210 -1.75 -2.59 11.19
N VAL A 211 -1.44 -1.32 11.38
CA VAL A 211 -1.29 -0.35 10.29
C VAL A 211 0.10 0.23 10.32
N VAL A 212 0.73 0.27 9.18
CA VAL A 212 2.06 0.88 9.03
C VAL A 212 1.92 2.40 9.13
N ASP A 213 2.50 3.01 10.17
CA ASP A 213 2.65 4.47 10.26
C ASP A 213 3.89 4.88 9.49
N THR A 214 3.67 5.23 8.25
CA THR A 214 4.73 5.82 7.43
C THR A 214 4.30 7.19 6.99
N PRO A 215 5.02 8.23 7.39
CA PRO A 215 4.84 9.53 6.79
C PRO A 215 5.22 9.44 5.31
N GLY A 216 4.21 9.47 4.44
CA GLY A 216 4.39 9.50 3.00
C GLY A 216 4.90 8.18 2.40
N PHE A 217 4.11 7.12 2.50
CA PHE A 217 4.16 6.05 1.52
C PHE A 217 3.78 6.70 0.18
N SER A 218 4.75 7.32 -0.43
CA SER A 218 4.61 7.89 -1.74
C SER A 218 4.99 6.78 -2.73
N PHE A 219 3.99 6.20 -3.34
CA PHE A 219 4.15 5.47 -4.58
C PHE A 219 4.61 6.48 -5.66
N THR A 220 5.84 6.94 -5.61
CA THR A 220 6.35 7.97 -6.53
C THR A 220 7.36 7.42 -7.51
N GLU A 221 7.79 6.16 -7.36
CA GLU A 221 8.89 5.63 -8.15
C GLU A 221 8.39 4.67 -9.24
N PHE A 222 7.88 5.25 -10.35
CA PHE A 222 7.76 4.53 -11.63
C PHE A 222 9.14 4.26 -12.29
N GLU A 223 10.21 4.80 -11.70
CA GLU A 223 11.58 4.75 -12.23
C GLU A 223 12.12 3.32 -12.42
N HIS A 224 11.50 2.33 -11.80
CA HIS A 224 11.89 0.93 -11.88
C HIS A 224 10.87 0.02 -12.57
N ILE A 225 9.89 0.60 -13.29
CA ILE A 225 8.96 -0.19 -14.11
C ILE A 225 9.43 -0.14 -15.57
N LEU A 226 9.71 -1.31 -16.14
CA LEU A 226 10.02 -1.39 -17.54
C LEU A 226 8.73 -1.26 -18.37
N GLU A 227 8.83 -0.62 -19.56
CA GLU A 227 7.70 -0.50 -20.47
C GLU A 227 7.10 -1.85 -20.89
N THR A 228 7.92 -2.89 -20.91
CA THR A 228 7.51 -4.27 -21.22
C THR A 228 6.82 -4.96 -20.04
N GLU A 229 7.01 -4.47 -18.80
CA GLU A 229 6.37 -5.00 -17.60
C GLU A 229 5.03 -4.32 -17.30
N LEU A 230 4.86 -3.06 -17.73
CA LEU A 230 3.68 -2.26 -17.43
C LEU A 230 2.34 -2.96 -17.77
N PRO A 231 2.19 -3.67 -18.90
CA PRO A 231 0.93 -4.35 -19.24
C PRO A 231 0.50 -5.39 -18.20
N TYR A 232 1.43 -6.04 -17.51
CA TYR A 232 1.15 -7.06 -16.50
C TYR A 232 0.57 -6.50 -15.21
N TYR A 233 0.69 -5.19 -14.97
CA TYR A 233 0.10 -4.48 -13.84
C TYR A 233 -1.29 -3.89 -14.14
N PHE A 234 -1.88 -4.28 -15.28
CA PHE A 234 -3.27 -4.05 -15.64
C PHE A 234 -3.99 -5.40 -15.70
N PRO A 235 -4.67 -5.84 -14.63
CA PRO A 235 -5.25 -7.19 -14.57
C PRO A 235 -6.16 -7.50 -15.76
N GLU A 236 -6.90 -6.51 -16.25
CA GLU A 236 -7.77 -6.64 -17.42
C GLU A 236 -7.03 -6.88 -18.75
N PHE A 237 -5.71 -6.63 -18.80
CA PHE A 237 -4.89 -6.90 -19.99
C PHE A 237 -4.41 -8.35 -20.02
N THR A 238 -4.33 -9.02 -18.86
CA THR A 238 -3.66 -10.32 -18.69
C THR A 238 -4.12 -11.37 -19.68
N GLN A 239 -5.44 -11.44 -19.94
CA GLN A 239 -6.02 -12.42 -20.88
C GLN A 239 -5.64 -12.18 -22.35
N PHE A 240 -5.15 -11.00 -22.70
CA PHE A 240 -4.78 -10.61 -24.08
C PHE A 240 -3.27 -10.56 -24.30
N ILE A 241 -2.46 -10.59 -23.23
CA ILE A 241 -1.00 -10.58 -23.32
C ILE A 241 -0.51 -11.85 -24.04
N GLY A 242 0.42 -11.69 -24.95
CA GLY A 242 0.94 -12.78 -25.77
C GLY A 242 0.14 -13.08 -27.04
N GLN A 243 -1.02 -12.42 -27.26
CA GLN A 243 -1.83 -12.58 -28.46
C GLN A 243 -1.56 -11.52 -29.54
N CYS A 244 -0.65 -10.62 -29.30
CA CYS A 244 -0.24 -9.60 -30.28
C CYS A 244 0.63 -10.21 -31.38
N LYS A 245 0.64 -9.57 -32.56
CA LYS A 245 1.51 -9.98 -33.68
C LYS A 245 3.01 -9.95 -33.30
N PHE A 246 3.40 -9.03 -32.42
CA PHE A 246 4.81 -8.84 -32.01
C PHE A 246 4.99 -9.22 -30.54
N ASN A 247 6.00 -10.02 -30.24
CA ASN A 247 6.31 -10.46 -28.88
C ASN A 247 6.78 -9.32 -27.95
N THR A 248 7.30 -8.24 -28.53
CA THR A 248 7.76 -7.04 -27.80
C THR A 248 6.76 -5.89 -27.86
N CYS A 249 5.48 -6.21 -28.09
CA CYS A 249 4.42 -5.21 -28.18
C CYS A 249 4.25 -4.49 -26.83
N ILE A 250 4.37 -3.18 -26.86
CA ILE A 250 4.06 -2.31 -25.69
C ILE A 250 2.66 -1.68 -25.79
N HIS A 251 1.85 -2.15 -26.75
CA HIS A 251 0.42 -1.84 -26.92
C HIS A 251 0.10 -0.35 -27.17
N ASP A 252 1.03 0.39 -27.78
CA ASP A 252 0.85 1.80 -28.20
C ASP A 252 0.57 1.90 -29.70
N LYS A 253 1.61 1.82 -30.53
CA LYS A 253 1.52 2.10 -31.99
C LYS A 253 1.51 0.84 -32.85
N GLU A 254 1.82 -0.31 -32.28
CA GLU A 254 1.98 -1.56 -33.04
C GLU A 254 0.67 -1.97 -33.73
N PRO A 255 0.75 -2.37 -35.02
CA PRO A 255 -0.40 -2.90 -35.73
C PRO A 255 -0.75 -4.30 -35.23
N ASN A 256 -2.02 -4.68 -35.34
CA ASN A 256 -2.53 -6.00 -34.93
C ASN A 256 -2.23 -6.30 -33.44
N CYS A 257 -2.44 -5.30 -32.59
CA CYS A 257 -2.33 -5.43 -31.14
C CYS A 257 -3.62 -5.98 -30.55
N ALA A 258 -3.52 -7.06 -29.76
CA ALA A 258 -4.68 -7.69 -29.13
C ALA A 258 -5.33 -6.77 -28.07
N ILE A 259 -4.56 -5.99 -27.34
CA ILE A 259 -5.09 -5.03 -26.36
C ILE A 259 -5.93 -3.94 -27.06
N LYS A 260 -5.41 -3.35 -28.16
CA LYS A 260 -6.18 -2.34 -28.92
C LYS A 260 -7.46 -2.92 -29.49
N LYS A 261 -7.43 -4.15 -29.99
CA LYS A 261 -8.62 -4.86 -30.46
C LYS A 261 -9.62 -5.06 -29.31
N ALA A 262 -9.17 -5.45 -28.14
CA ALA A 262 -10.02 -5.60 -26.95
C ALA A 262 -10.66 -4.27 -26.51
N VAL A 263 -9.96 -3.13 -26.70
CA VAL A 263 -10.53 -1.79 -26.48
C VAL A 263 -11.63 -1.48 -27.50
N GLU A 264 -11.41 -1.77 -28.79
CA GLU A 264 -12.41 -1.61 -29.86
C GLU A 264 -13.65 -2.46 -29.59
N GLU A 265 -13.48 -3.68 -29.09
CA GLU A 265 -14.54 -4.61 -28.71
C GLU A 265 -15.15 -4.28 -27.33
N LYS A 266 -14.73 -3.21 -26.65
CA LYS A 266 -15.19 -2.77 -25.31
C LYS A 266 -14.98 -3.80 -24.18
N LEU A 267 -14.07 -4.73 -24.35
CA LEU A 267 -13.64 -5.67 -23.31
C LEU A 267 -12.67 -4.99 -22.32
N ILE A 268 -11.94 -3.98 -22.80
CA ILE A 268 -11.15 -3.05 -22.00
C ILE A 268 -11.75 -1.67 -22.20
N THR A 269 -11.94 -0.91 -21.11
CA THR A 269 -12.48 0.44 -21.22
C THR A 269 -11.47 1.40 -21.80
N ILE A 270 -11.93 2.35 -22.62
CA ILE A 270 -11.07 3.37 -23.22
C ILE A 270 -10.35 4.22 -22.16
N ASP A 271 -11.00 4.48 -21.01
CA ASP A 271 -10.41 5.28 -19.94
C ASP A 271 -9.19 4.58 -19.32
N ARG A 272 -9.29 3.27 -19.08
CA ARG A 272 -8.15 2.48 -18.56
C ARG A 272 -7.02 2.38 -19.57
N TYR A 273 -7.36 2.20 -20.85
CA TYR A 273 -6.34 2.19 -21.91
C TYR A 273 -5.66 3.56 -22.06
N ASN A 274 -6.41 4.66 -21.98
CA ASN A 274 -5.81 6.01 -21.98
C ASN A 274 -4.89 6.24 -20.77
N SER A 275 -5.29 5.76 -19.59
CA SER A 275 -4.45 5.80 -18.40
C SER A 275 -3.17 5.01 -18.59
N TYR A 276 -3.26 3.80 -19.17
CA TYR A 276 -2.10 2.99 -19.55
C TYR A 276 -1.13 3.75 -20.46
N LEU A 277 -1.64 4.36 -21.55
CA LEU A 277 -0.81 5.10 -22.51
C LEU A 277 -0.14 6.32 -21.88
N GLN A 278 -0.84 7.02 -20.98
CA GLN A 278 -0.26 8.14 -20.26
C GLN A 278 0.90 7.70 -19.38
N ILE A 279 0.73 6.63 -18.61
CA ILE A 279 1.76 6.10 -17.71
C ILE A 279 2.94 5.54 -18.51
N LEU A 280 2.68 4.83 -19.62
CA LEU A 280 3.71 4.37 -20.54
C LEU A 280 4.54 5.54 -21.09
N SER A 281 3.87 6.64 -21.48
CA SER A 281 4.56 7.85 -21.94
C SER A 281 5.49 8.46 -20.88
N GLU A 282 5.08 8.44 -19.61
CA GLU A 282 5.91 8.92 -18.49
C GLU A 282 7.15 8.03 -18.31
N ILE A 283 6.99 6.70 -18.32
CA ILE A 283 8.10 5.73 -18.24
C ILE A 283 9.10 5.95 -19.38
N LEU A 284 8.60 6.06 -20.62
CA LEU A 284 9.47 6.26 -21.79
C LEU A 284 10.19 7.62 -21.78
N LYS A 285 9.60 8.66 -21.20
CA LYS A 285 10.25 9.96 -21.02
C LYS A 285 11.34 9.91 -19.95
N ALA A 286 11.10 9.25 -18.83
CA ALA A 286 12.09 9.08 -17.79
C ALA A 286 13.35 8.38 -18.30
N LYS A 287 13.22 7.35 -19.13
CA LYS A 287 14.35 6.66 -19.77
C LYS A 287 15.21 7.53 -20.70
N LYS A 288 14.63 8.57 -21.33
CA LYS A 288 15.38 9.45 -22.27
C LYS A 288 16.24 10.49 -21.55
N VAL A 289 16.10 10.64 -20.25
CA VAL A 289 16.83 11.64 -19.44
C VAL A 289 18.13 11.04 -18.88
N TYR A 290 18.27 9.71 -18.94
CA TYR A 290 19.49 8.96 -18.59
C TYR A 290 20.13 8.38 -19.85
#